data_af95d300a89b73c8928af339cc72489d
#
_entry.id   af95d300a89b73c8928af339cc72489d
#
_cell.length_a   1.000
_cell.length_b   1.000
_cell.length_c   1.000
_cell.angle_alpha   90.00
_cell.angle_beta   90.00
_cell.angle_gamma   90.00
#
_symmetry.space_group_name_H-M   'P 1'
#
loop_
_entity.id
_entity.type
_entity.pdbx_description
1 polymer ?
#
loop_
_entity_poly.entity_id
_entity_poly.type
_entity_poly.pdbx_seq_one_letter_code
_entity_poly.pdbx_strand_id
1 'polypeptide(L)'
;MGLFDRFKKQDCEICGKEVGMFGYKKLEDGEICKDCVKLLSPWFDDRRHSTVAQIKAQLAYREENKAALNVFCPTVAYGERYTLRAEVVNGVPTRFVVERGDNYKDENADIVNFKDVTSFNIDVREFDKELKYRNSKGEEVSYHPPRYEYSYDFYAEINVNHPYFNEMRFQINRDTINLETVERRSGLGINLFGSGFDPTLYPEYRQYRNECDELEALFQAGMQGLALNGQAVQQPIAPVAAAAEPVPAAAPAAPAGPKFCPNCGAPADGGKFCQSCGSKLA
;
A
#
# COMPACT_ATOMS: atom_id res chain seq x y z
N MET A 1 13.63 35.23 32.95
CA MET A 1 13.61 33.78 32.81
C MET A 1 15.04 33.29 32.89
N GLY A 2 15.38 32.58 34.00
CA GLY A 2 16.75 32.20 34.28
C GLY A 2 17.25 31.08 33.38
N LEU A 3 18.54 31.07 33.08
CA LEU A 3 19.24 30.06 32.27
C LEU A 3 19.04 28.63 32.83
N PHE A 4 18.72 28.50 34.10
CA PHE A 4 18.52 27.25 34.83
C PHE A 4 17.14 26.60 34.62
N ASP A 5 16.11 27.32 34.14
CA ASP A 5 14.81 26.73 33.83
C ASP A 5 14.84 25.79 32.60
N ARG A 6 15.87 25.88 31.79
CA ARG A 6 16.09 25.00 30.63
C ARG A 6 16.57 23.59 30.98
N PHE A 7 16.97 23.34 32.21
CA PHE A 7 17.51 22.05 32.67
C PHE A 7 16.50 21.23 33.49
N LYS A 8 15.26 21.70 33.63
CA LYS A 8 14.21 20.91 34.29
C LYS A 8 13.93 19.64 33.49
N LYS A 9 13.96 18.53 34.20
CA LYS A 9 13.41 17.27 33.71
C LYS A 9 11.92 17.46 33.56
N GLN A 10 11.36 16.88 32.48
CA GLN A 10 9.95 17.00 32.17
C GLN A 10 9.36 15.60 32.09
N ASP A 11 8.09 15.45 32.47
CA ASP A 11 7.39 14.20 32.39
C ASP A 11 6.69 14.09 31.04
N CYS A 12 6.72 12.90 30.45
CA CYS A 12 5.97 12.62 29.23
C CYS A 12 4.47 12.57 29.55
N GLU A 13 3.66 13.43 28.95
CA GLU A 13 2.20 13.49 29.14
C GLU A 13 1.45 12.21 28.71
N ILE A 14 2.14 11.33 28.00
CA ILE A 14 1.58 10.06 27.52
C ILE A 14 1.87 8.90 28.48
N CYS A 15 3.14 8.69 28.86
CA CYS A 15 3.55 7.53 29.66
C CYS A 15 4.05 7.89 31.06
N GLY A 16 4.12 9.18 31.45
CA GLY A 16 4.60 9.65 32.73
C GLY A 16 6.09 9.48 32.98
N LYS A 17 6.87 9.04 31.95
CA LYS A 17 8.32 8.87 32.12
C LYS A 17 9.02 10.21 32.17
N GLU A 18 9.84 10.39 33.21
CA GLU A 18 10.72 11.55 33.33
C GLU A 18 11.80 11.52 32.25
N VAL A 19 11.94 12.59 31.47
CA VAL A 19 12.89 12.70 30.37
C VAL A 19 13.73 13.96 30.49
N GLY A 20 15.02 13.85 30.19
CA GLY A 20 15.94 15.00 30.14
C GLY A 20 15.69 15.88 28.90
N MET A 21 16.32 17.04 28.86
CA MET A 21 16.13 18.11 27.88
C MET A 21 16.11 17.69 26.39
N PHE A 22 16.80 16.66 26.01
CA PHE A 22 16.84 16.15 24.61
C PHE A 22 15.97 14.92 24.37
N GLY A 23 15.25 14.44 25.39
CA GLY A 23 14.46 13.22 25.37
C GLY A 23 13.02 13.41 24.94
N TYR A 24 12.53 14.64 24.87
CA TYR A 24 11.13 14.96 24.57
C TYR A 24 10.93 15.69 23.22
N LYS A 25 9.70 15.69 22.76
CA LYS A 25 9.21 16.44 21.60
C LYS A 25 7.99 17.25 22.04
N LYS A 26 7.85 18.47 21.50
CA LYS A 26 6.73 19.36 21.84
C LYS A 26 5.43 18.92 21.12
N LEU A 27 4.34 19.05 21.84
CA LEU A 27 2.96 19.06 21.36
C LEU A 27 2.41 20.49 21.43
N GLU A 28 1.15 20.71 21.08
CA GLU A 28 0.50 22.00 21.23
C GLU A 28 0.37 22.41 22.71
N ASP A 29 -0.08 21.48 23.56
CA ASP A 29 -0.42 21.67 24.96
C ASP A 29 0.41 20.83 25.94
N GLY A 30 1.52 20.21 25.49
CA GLY A 30 2.34 19.36 26.36
C GLY A 30 3.59 18.81 25.67
N GLU A 31 4.12 17.73 26.23
CA GLU A 31 5.36 17.11 25.76
C GLU A 31 5.25 15.58 25.72
N ILE A 32 5.89 14.98 24.75
CA ILE A 32 5.91 13.53 24.53
C ILE A 32 7.36 13.03 24.44
N CYS A 33 7.68 11.89 25.05
CA CYS A 33 9.00 11.30 24.96
C CYS A 33 9.24 10.66 23.59
N LYS A 34 10.51 10.47 23.22
CA LYS A 34 10.90 9.85 21.94
C LYS A 34 10.36 8.42 21.78
N ASP A 35 10.20 7.69 22.89
CA ASP A 35 9.71 6.32 22.84
C ASP A 35 8.21 6.31 22.47
N CYS A 36 7.40 7.20 23.05
CA CYS A 36 6.00 7.36 22.69
C CYS A 36 5.83 7.90 21.25
N VAL A 37 6.73 8.77 20.78
CA VAL A 37 6.70 9.24 19.38
C VAL A 37 6.85 8.09 18.38
N LYS A 38 7.66 7.07 18.68
CA LYS A 38 7.84 5.90 17.80
C LYS A 38 6.60 5.03 17.67
N LEU A 39 5.65 5.16 18.61
CA LEU A 39 4.39 4.42 18.57
C LEU A 39 3.33 5.06 17.65
N LEU A 40 3.54 6.33 17.28
CA LEU A 40 2.66 7.03 16.34
C LEU A 40 2.81 6.46 14.92
N SER A 41 1.84 6.74 14.05
CA SER A 41 1.96 6.40 12.64
C SER A 41 3.20 7.05 12.01
N PRO A 42 3.97 6.34 11.18
CA PRO A 42 5.09 6.93 10.46
C PRO A 42 4.67 8.00 9.43
N TRP A 43 3.38 8.00 9.04
CA TRP A 43 2.79 8.95 8.09
C TRP A 43 2.23 10.20 8.78
N PHE A 44 2.22 10.23 10.12
CA PHE A 44 1.72 11.34 10.90
C PHE A 44 2.80 12.40 11.11
N ASP A 45 2.66 13.55 10.49
CA ASP A 45 3.61 14.68 10.52
C ASP A 45 3.18 15.85 11.41
N ASP A 46 1.86 15.99 11.69
CA ASP A 46 1.28 17.15 12.40
C ASP A 46 1.35 17.07 13.93
N ARG A 47 2.33 16.33 14.46
CA ARG A 47 2.52 16.16 15.89
C ARG A 47 2.64 17.46 16.67
N ARG A 48 3.30 18.48 16.10
CA ARG A 48 3.56 19.77 16.79
C ARG A 48 2.30 20.58 17.05
N HIS A 49 1.31 20.44 16.18
CA HIS A 49 0.02 21.13 16.25
C HIS A 49 -1.08 20.22 16.83
N SER A 50 -0.68 19.08 17.40
CA SER A 50 -1.61 18.16 18.03
C SER A 50 -1.55 18.27 19.54
N THR A 51 -2.72 18.22 20.16
CA THR A 51 -2.88 18.20 21.62
C THR A 51 -2.53 16.81 22.19
N VAL A 52 -2.27 16.76 23.49
CA VAL A 52 -2.09 15.50 24.23
C VAL A 52 -3.29 14.57 24.04
N ALA A 53 -4.50 15.11 24.02
CA ALA A 53 -5.72 14.32 23.81
C ALA A 53 -5.77 13.69 22.41
N GLN A 54 -5.41 14.43 21.38
CA GLN A 54 -5.31 13.92 19.99
C GLN A 54 -4.25 12.83 19.83
N ILE A 55 -3.09 13.02 20.49
CA ILE A 55 -2.03 12.00 20.50
C ILE A 55 -2.50 10.72 21.18
N LYS A 56 -3.20 10.82 22.33
CA LYS A 56 -3.79 9.66 23.01
C LYS A 56 -4.82 8.94 22.14
N ALA A 57 -5.66 9.68 21.42
CA ALA A 57 -6.62 9.11 20.47
C ALA A 57 -5.91 8.36 19.32
N GLN A 58 -4.84 8.94 18.76
CA GLN A 58 -4.06 8.25 17.73
C GLN A 58 -3.40 6.97 18.28
N LEU A 59 -2.86 6.99 19.50
CA LEU A 59 -2.27 5.78 20.10
C LEU A 59 -3.33 4.69 20.33
N ALA A 60 -4.56 5.05 20.72
CA ALA A 60 -5.67 4.10 20.82
C ALA A 60 -5.97 3.48 19.44
N TYR A 61 -6.07 4.30 18.38
CA TYR A 61 -6.19 3.81 17.01
C TYR A 61 -5.05 2.85 16.64
N ARG A 62 -3.78 3.14 17.02
CA ARG A 62 -2.63 2.27 16.75
C ARG A 62 -2.75 0.89 17.39
N GLU A 63 -3.36 0.79 18.58
CA GLU A 63 -3.65 -0.50 19.22
C GLU A 63 -4.78 -1.25 18.48
N GLU A 64 -5.81 -0.57 18.02
CA GLU A 64 -6.86 -1.16 17.17
C GLU A 64 -6.29 -1.65 15.83
N ASN A 65 -5.44 -0.85 15.18
CA ASN A 65 -4.74 -1.21 13.95
C ASN A 65 -3.88 -2.47 14.14
N LYS A 66 -3.16 -2.57 15.25
CA LYS A 66 -2.38 -3.76 15.60
C LYS A 66 -3.22 -5.02 15.72
N ALA A 67 -4.42 -4.92 16.29
CA ALA A 67 -5.36 -6.03 16.33
C ALA A 67 -5.86 -6.40 14.93
N ALA A 68 -6.15 -5.41 14.09
CA ALA A 68 -6.60 -5.61 12.71
C ALA A 68 -5.51 -6.25 11.81
N LEU A 69 -4.22 -5.95 12.05
CA LEU A 69 -3.10 -6.58 11.34
C LEU A 69 -3.00 -8.09 11.55
N ASN A 70 -3.54 -8.62 12.65
CA ASN A 70 -3.53 -10.07 12.89
C ASN A 70 -4.40 -10.84 11.89
N VAL A 71 -5.45 -10.20 11.37
CA VAL A 71 -6.39 -10.78 10.40
C VAL A 71 -6.18 -10.25 8.97
N PHE A 72 -5.23 -9.34 8.78
CA PHE A 72 -4.84 -8.86 7.46
C PHE A 72 -4.03 -9.94 6.73
N CYS A 73 -4.45 -10.29 5.52
CA CYS A 73 -3.85 -11.36 4.72
C CYS A 73 -3.51 -10.84 3.31
N PRO A 74 -2.36 -10.18 3.12
CA PRO A 74 -1.96 -9.65 1.83
C PRO A 74 -1.68 -10.78 0.84
N THR A 75 -2.09 -10.58 -0.41
CA THR A 75 -1.91 -11.53 -1.52
C THR A 75 -0.97 -11.05 -2.60
N VAL A 76 -0.69 -9.73 -2.62
CA VAL A 76 0.26 -9.09 -3.54
C VAL A 76 1.17 -8.14 -2.79
N ALA A 77 2.38 -7.92 -3.32
CA ALA A 77 3.38 -7.03 -2.73
C ALA A 77 4.18 -6.33 -3.84
N TYR A 78 4.48 -5.05 -3.64
CA TYR A 78 5.18 -4.18 -4.58
C TYR A 78 6.19 -3.30 -3.84
N GLY A 79 7.30 -3.00 -4.49
CA GLY A 79 8.37 -2.16 -3.97
C GLY A 79 9.43 -2.92 -3.19
N GLU A 80 10.65 -2.37 -3.18
CA GLU A 80 11.80 -2.98 -2.52
C GLU A 80 12.31 -2.16 -1.33
N ARG A 81 12.31 -0.81 -1.43
CA ARG A 81 12.73 0.07 -0.34
C ARG A 81 11.64 0.23 0.71
N TYR A 82 10.44 0.44 0.23
CA TYR A 82 9.20 0.29 0.96
C TYR A 82 8.37 -0.74 0.22
N THR A 83 7.72 -1.60 0.96
CA THR A 83 6.85 -2.62 0.38
C THR A 83 5.40 -2.26 0.65
N LEU A 84 4.63 -2.05 -0.42
CA LEU A 84 3.18 -1.99 -0.37
C LEU A 84 2.65 -3.43 -0.45
N ARG A 85 1.90 -3.86 0.57
CA ARG A 85 1.21 -5.16 0.56
C ARG A 85 -0.28 -4.94 0.51
N ALA A 86 -0.96 -5.60 -0.41
CA ALA A 86 -2.39 -5.45 -0.57
C ALA A 86 -3.13 -6.78 -0.43
N GLU A 87 -4.31 -6.69 0.17
CA GLU A 87 -5.27 -7.77 0.28
C GLU A 87 -6.25 -7.68 -0.89
N VAL A 88 -6.30 -8.74 -1.70
CA VAL A 88 -7.20 -8.84 -2.85
C VAL A 88 -8.20 -9.97 -2.58
N VAL A 89 -9.47 -9.62 -2.46
CA VAL A 89 -10.57 -10.56 -2.17
C VAL A 89 -11.45 -10.71 -3.41
N ASN A 90 -11.57 -11.92 -3.92
CA ASN A 90 -12.30 -12.21 -5.16
C ASN A 90 -11.86 -11.32 -6.35
N GLY A 91 -10.56 -11.03 -6.42
CA GLY A 91 -9.98 -10.18 -7.46
C GLY A 91 -10.09 -8.68 -7.19
N VAL A 92 -10.78 -8.23 -6.14
CA VAL A 92 -10.94 -6.82 -5.77
C VAL A 92 -9.92 -6.44 -4.70
N PRO A 93 -9.08 -5.42 -4.91
CA PRO A 93 -8.24 -4.84 -3.89
C PRO A 93 -9.10 -4.19 -2.79
N THR A 94 -8.87 -4.57 -1.53
CA THR A 94 -9.71 -4.12 -0.41
C THR A 94 -8.95 -3.22 0.56
N ARG A 95 -7.80 -3.68 1.03
CA ARG A 95 -6.96 -2.99 2.01
C ARG A 95 -5.51 -3.13 1.64
N PHE A 96 -4.69 -2.18 2.08
CA PHE A 96 -3.25 -2.26 1.93
C PHE A 96 -2.53 -1.70 3.15
N VAL A 97 -1.25 -2.04 3.27
CA VAL A 97 -0.27 -1.44 4.19
C VAL A 97 0.97 -1.05 3.39
N VAL A 98 1.71 -0.06 3.90
CA VAL A 98 3.05 0.25 3.40
C VAL A 98 4.03 0.13 4.56
N GLU A 99 5.04 -0.70 4.40
CA GLU A 99 6.07 -0.97 5.39
C GLU A 99 7.46 -0.63 4.84
N ARG A 100 8.40 -0.34 5.72
CA ARG A 100 9.80 -0.11 5.35
C ARG A 100 10.67 -1.34 5.53
N GLY A 101 10.31 -2.23 6.43
CA GLY A 101 11.02 -3.47 6.74
C GLY A 101 10.35 -4.68 6.10
N ASP A 102 10.66 -5.85 6.64
CA ASP A 102 10.16 -7.13 6.12
C ASP A 102 8.88 -7.62 6.84
N ASN A 103 8.47 -6.94 7.91
CA ASN A 103 7.35 -7.38 8.75
C ASN A 103 6.42 -6.24 9.15
N TYR A 104 5.37 -6.06 8.37
CA TYR A 104 4.33 -5.05 8.60
C TYR A 104 3.63 -5.17 9.97
N LYS A 105 3.62 -6.36 10.58
CA LYS A 105 3.01 -6.56 11.92
C LYS A 105 3.88 -6.00 13.01
N ASP A 106 5.20 -6.21 12.96
CA ASP A 106 6.14 -5.71 13.95
C ASP A 106 6.26 -4.19 13.87
N GLU A 107 6.17 -3.63 12.66
CA GLU A 107 6.15 -2.19 12.43
C GLU A 107 4.81 -1.55 12.80
N ASN A 108 3.77 -2.37 13.04
CA ASN A 108 2.39 -1.90 13.16
C ASN A 108 2.00 -0.98 11.99
N ALA A 109 2.27 -1.41 10.74
CA ALA A 109 1.97 -0.63 9.55
C ALA A 109 0.47 -0.30 9.48
N ASP A 110 0.14 0.94 9.08
CA ASP A 110 -1.25 1.40 9.05
C ASP A 110 -2.04 0.69 7.94
N ILE A 111 -3.15 0.04 8.31
CA ILE A 111 -4.08 -0.54 7.34
C ILE A 111 -4.94 0.58 6.75
N VAL A 112 -4.90 0.72 5.43
CA VAL A 112 -5.71 1.67 4.68
C VAL A 112 -6.65 0.91 3.74
N ASN A 113 -7.91 1.32 3.66
CA ASN A 113 -8.83 0.77 2.66
C ASN A 113 -8.61 1.50 1.33
N PHE A 114 -8.66 0.78 0.21
CA PHE A 114 -8.57 1.42 -1.11
C PHE A 114 -9.68 2.44 -1.37
N LYS A 115 -10.87 2.24 -0.80
CA LYS A 115 -12.00 3.19 -0.89
C LYS A 115 -11.75 4.54 -0.21
N ASP A 116 -10.79 4.59 0.73
CA ASP A 116 -10.42 5.81 1.45
C ASP A 116 -9.28 6.56 0.73
N VAL A 117 -8.74 5.98 -0.36
CA VAL A 117 -7.77 6.64 -1.24
C VAL A 117 -8.48 7.68 -2.09
N THR A 118 -7.96 8.90 -2.09
CA THR A 118 -8.51 10.03 -2.87
C THR A 118 -7.76 10.23 -4.18
N SER A 119 -6.45 9.93 -4.21
CA SER A 119 -5.66 9.89 -5.43
C SER A 119 -4.43 9.01 -5.28
N PHE A 120 -3.96 8.47 -6.39
CA PHE A 120 -2.70 7.74 -6.53
C PHE A 120 -1.94 8.29 -7.72
N ASN A 121 -0.63 8.48 -7.55
CA ASN A 121 0.27 8.95 -8.61
C ASN A 121 1.63 8.28 -8.48
N ILE A 122 2.30 8.07 -9.62
CA ILE A 122 3.71 7.67 -9.68
C ILE A 122 4.53 8.89 -10.10
N ASP A 123 5.49 9.29 -9.26
CA ASP A 123 6.47 10.33 -9.54
C ASP A 123 7.81 9.69 -9.89
N VAL A 124 8.21 9.76 -11.16
CA VAL A 124 9.52 9.27 -11.62
C VAL A 124 10.49 10.45 -11.68
N ARG A 125 11.43 10.48 -10.77
CA ARG A 125 12.47 11.51 -10.72
C ARG A 125 13.65 11.11 -11.58
N GLU A 126 13.96 11.95 -12.55
CA GLU A 126 15.12 11.83 -13.42
C GLU A 126 16.15 12.92 -13.08
N PHE A 127 17.39 12.51 -12.98
CA PHE A 127 18.54 13.41 -12.87
C PHE A 127 19.55 13.00 -13.92
N ASP A 128 20.13 13.97 -14.63
CA ASP A 128 21.21 13.74 -15.56
C ASP A 128 22.50 14.41 -15.10
N LYS A 129 23.62 13.77 -15.39
CA LYS A 129 24.96 14.25 -15.07
C LYS A 129 25.88 14.00 -16.25
N GLU A 130 26.53 15.05 -16.76
CA GLU A 130 27.56 14.89 -17.78
C GLU A 130 28.79 14.15 -17.21
N LEU A 131 29.18 13.09 -17.90
CA LEU A 131 30.40 12.34 -17.61
C LEU A 131 31.61 13.04 -18.21
N LYS A 132 32.66 13.22 -17.40
CA LYS A 132 33.94 13.79 -17.80
C LYS A 132 35.07 12.80 -17.56
N TYR A 133 36.14 12.94 -18.32
CA TYR A 133 37.36 12.17 -18.10
C TYR A 133 38.54 13.09 -17.80
N ARG A 134 39.56 12.56 -17.16
CA ARG A 134 40.81 13.31 -16.93
C ARG A 134 41.76 13.06 -18.10
N ASN A 135 42.16 14.15 -18.75
CA ASN A 135 43.18 14.13 -19.83
C ASN A 135 44.59 13.88 -19.26
N SER A 136 45.58 13.76 -20.15
CA SER A 136 46.99 13.52 -19.76
C SER A 136 47.59 14.64 -18.91
N LYS A 137 46.98 15.82 -18.87
CA LYS A 137 47.41 16.95 -18.04
C LYS A 137 46.70 16.99 -16.68
N GLY A 138 45.78 16.02 -16.38
CA GLY A 138 45.01 15.97 -15.16
C GLY A 138 43.77 16.86 -15.14
N GLU A 139 43.41 17.51 -16.27
CA GLU A 139 42.22 18.34 -16.40
C GLU A 139 40.99 17.51 -16.70
N GLU A 140 39.83 17.89 -16.09
CA GLU A 140 38.55 17.29 -16.41
C GLU A 140 37.99 17.88 -17.71
N VAL A 141 37.77 16.99 -18.69
CA VAL A 141 37.27 17.36 -20.02
C VAL A 141 36.08 16.50 -20.41
N SER A 142 35.14 17.08 -21.16
CA SER A 142 33.96 16.39 -21.68
C SER A 142 34.35 15.38 -22.76
N TYR A 143 33.62 14.30 -22.85
CA TYR A 143 33.67 13.40 -23.99
C TYR A 143 33.18 14.08 -25.27
N HIS A 144 33.60 13.58 -26.42
CA HIS A 144 33.13 14.10 -27.70
C HIS A 144 32.69 12.94 -28.61
N PRO A 145 31.35 12.74 -28.78
CA PRO A 145 30.21 13.48 -28.24
C PRO A 145 30.10 13.40 -26.72
N PRO A 146 29.39 14.32 -26.06
CA PRO A 146 29.14 14.30 -24.61
C PRO A 146 28.45 13.01 -24.17
N ARG A 147 28.82 12.51 -23.00
CA ARG A 147 28.19 11.33 -22.38
C ARG A 147 27.50 11.75 -21.10
N TYR A 148 26.37 11.10 -20.81
CA TYR A 148 25.57 11.39 -19.63
C TYR A 148 25.30 10.11 -18.86
N GLU A 149 25.27 10.24 -17.54
CA GLU A 149 24.68 9.29 -16.61
C GLU A 149 23.30 9.81 -16.24
N TYR A 150 22.26 8.97 -16.39
CA TYR A 150 20.91 9.26 -15.99
C TYR A 150 20.56 8.47 -14.76
N SER A 151 19.99 9.11 -13.75
CA SER A 151 19.61 8.52 -12.48
C SER A 151 18.11 8.58 -12.31
N TYR A 152 17.47 7.46 -11.91
CA TYR A 152 16.02 7.36 -11.78
C TYR A 152 15.63 6.87 -10.38
N ASP A 153 14.69 7.58 -9.75
CA ASP A 153 14.00 7.15 -8.54
C ASP A 153 12.49 7.15 -8.77
N PHE A 154 11.83 6.04 -8.41
CA PHE A 154 10.40 5.84 -8.54
C PHE A 154 9.73 6.06 -7.19
N TYR A 155 8.76 6.97 -7.11
CA TYR A 155 7.99 7.25 -5.91
C TYR A 155 6.52 6.97 -6.14
N ALA A 156 5.88 6.33 -5.15
CA ALA A 156 4.44 6.28 -5.05
C ALA A 156 3.96 7.41 -4.14
N GLU A 157 2.91 8.11 -4.57
CA GLU A 157 2.22 9.18 -3.83
C GLU A 157 0.76 8.79 -3.69
N ILE A 158 0.33 8.52 -2.46
CA ILE A 158 -1.02 8.07 -2.12
C ILE A 158 -1.67 9.13 -1.24
N ASN A 159 -2.71 9.80 -1.72
CA ASN A 159 -3.52 10.65 -0.88
C ASN A 159 -4.71 9.86 -0.35
N VAL A 160 -4.99 10.03 0.95
CA VAL A 160 -6.01 9.25 1.66
C VAL A 160 -6.89 10.13 2.53
N ASN A 161 -8.14 9.73 2.71
CA ASN A 161 -9.02 10.30 3.70
C ASN A 161 -8.87 9.51 5.02
N HIS A 162 -7.83 9.81 5.79
CA HIS A 162 -7.52 9.14 7.05
C HIS A 162 -7.49 10.15 8.21
N PRO A 163 -7.97 9.81 9.43
CA PRO A 163 -8.08 10.77 10.53
C PRO A 163 -6.75 11.33 11.05
N TYR A 164 -5.62 10.69 10.74
CA TYR A 164 -4.31 11.05 11.30
C TYR A 164 -3.25 11.41 10.26
N PHE A 165 -3.48 11.13 8.98
CA PHE A 165 -2.60 11.53 7.89
C PHE A 165 -3.40 11.58 6.58
N ASN A 166 -2.92 12.36 5.63
CA ASN A 166 -3.58 12.56 4.34
C ASN A 166 -2.72 12.13 3.15
N GLU A 167 -1.42 11.87 3.39
CA GLU A 167 -0.47 11.51 2.36
C GLU A 167 0.47 10.40 2.82
N MET A 168 0.75 9.47 1.93
CA MET A 168 1.79 8.46 2.06
C MET A 168 2.68 8.56 0.81
N ARG A 169 3.93 9.01 0.99
CA ARG A 169 4.89 9.12 -0.10
C ARG A 169 6.13 8.29 0.20
N PHE A 170 6.47 7.37 -0.69
CA PHE A 170 7.59 6.46 -0.48
C PHE A 170 8.27 6.07 -1.80
N GLN A 171 9.55 5.70 -1.70
CA GLN A 171 10.34 5.22 -2.83
C GLN A 171 10.12 3.72 -3.03
N ILE A 172 9.85 3.31 -4.27
CA ILE A 172 9.59 1.94 -4.69
C ILE A 172 10.92 1.19 -4.88
N ASN A 173 11.82 1.72 -5.71
CA ASN A 173 13.13 1.13 -5.96
C ASN A 173 14.03 1.23 -4.72
N ARG A 174 14.84 0.21 -4.47
CA ARG A 174 15.77 0.18 -3.33
C ARG A 174 16.85 1.23 -3.48
N ASP A 175 17.55 1.17 -4.60
CA ASP A 175 18.67 2.03 -4.94
C ASP A 175 18.35 2.82 -6.21
N THR A 176 18.89 4.02 -6.33
CA THR A 176 18.78 4.83 -7.55
C THR A 176 19.30 4.05 -8.76
N ILE A 177 18.53 3.99 -9.83
CA ILE A 177 18.94 3.32 -11.08
C ILE A 177 19.82 4.28 -11.85
N ASN A 178 21.06 3.90 -12.08
CA ASN A 178 22.01 4.69 -12.83
C ASN A 178 22.25 4.06 -14.20
N LEU A 179 21.96 4.80 -15.27
CA LEU A 179 22.06 4.36 -16.66
C LEU A 179 23.00 5.30 -17.41
N GLU A 180 24.02 4.70 -18.04
CA GLU A 180 24.94 5.46 -18.88
C GLU A 180 24.50 5.43 -20.34
N THR A 181 24.73 6.53 -21.08
CA THR A 181 24.57 6.56 -22.53
C THR A 181 25.57 5.59 -23.17
N VAL A 182 25.06 4.47 -23.70
CA VAL A 182 25.87 3.54 -24.50
C VAL A 182 25.91 4.08 -25.93
N GLU A 183 27.12 4.38 -26.44
CA GLU A 183 27.28 4.63 -27.86
C GLU A 183 26.91 3.35 -28.63
N ARG A 184 25.70 3.31 -29.17
CA ARG A 184 25.38 2.29 -30.18
C ARG A 184 26.17 2.66 -31.44
N ARG A 185 27.30 2.02 -31.64
CA ARG A 185 27.99 1.99 -32.94
C ARG A 185 27.05 1.27 -33.91
N SER A 186 26.14 2.03 -34.53
CA SER A 186 25.50 1.55 -35.75
C SER A 186 26.59 1.44 -36.80
N GLY A 187 26.89 0.22 -37.28
CA GLY A 187 27.91 -0.01 -38.31
C GLY A 187 27.65 0.68 -39.66
N LEU A 188 26.70 1.58 -39.74
CA LEU A 188 26.27 2.32 -40.93
C LEU A 188 26.37 3.86 -40.80
N GLY A 189 26.93 4.39 -39.70
CA GLY A 189 27.28 5.84 -39.62
C GLY A 189 26.13 6.82 -39.77
N ILE A 190 24.87 6.42 -39.74
CA ILE A 190 23.71 7.27 -39.89
C ILE A 190 22.92 7.25 -38.58
N ASN A 191 22.93 8.35 -37.80
CA ASN A 191 21.99 8.62 -36.72
C ASN A 191 20.60 8.87 -37.32
N LEU A 192 19.83 7.81 -37.60
CA LEU A 192 18.49 7.90 -38.17
C LEU A 192 17.39 8.26 -37.18
N PHE A 193 17.71 8.30 -35.87
CA PHE A 193 16.80 8.72 -34.83
C PHE A 193 17.46 9.76 -33.95
N GLY A 194 16.75 10.84 -33.69
CA GLY A 194 17.21 11.93 -32.86
C GLY A 194 17.83 11.48 -31.55
N SER A 195 18.78 12.24 -31.04
CA SER A 195 19.64 11.99 -29.88
C SER A 195 18.89 11.97 -28.52
N GLY A 196 17.78 11.22 -28.44
CA GLY A 196 17.06 11.02 -27.18
C GLY A 196 17.57 9.77 -26.48
N PHE A 197 18.03 9.89 -25.24
CA PHE A 197 18.23 8.75 -24.36
C PHE A 197 16.86 8.15 -24.04
N ASP A 198 16.71 6.84 -24.21
CA ASP A 198 15.46 6.14 -23.90
C ASP A 198 15.72 5.12 -22.78
N PRO A 199 15.31 5.42 -21.54
CA PRO A 199 15.53 4.54 -20.40
C PRO A 199 14.76 3.21 -20.50
N THR A 200 13.69 3.15 -21.31
CA THR A 200 12.89 1.93 -21.48
C THR A 200 13.64 0.81 -22.20
N LEU A 201 14.79 1.11 -22.81
CA LEU A 201 15.67 0.12 -23.40
C LEU A 201 16.46 -0.69 -22.36
N TYR A 202 16.51 -0.22 -21.11
CA TYR A 202 17.26 -0.84 -20.02
C TYR A 202 16.34 -1.73 -19.18
N PRO A 203 16.73 -3.01 -18.95
CA PRO A 203 15.90 -3.96 -18.19
C PRO A 203 15.56 -3.47 -16.78
N GLU A 204 16.54 -2.84 -16.10
CA GLU A 204 16.41 -2.35 -14.73
C GLU A 204 15.32 -1.26 -14.63
N TYR A 205 15.29 -0.32 -15.57
CA TYR A 205 14.25 0.71 -15.64
C TYR A 205 12.88 0.09 -15.94
N ARG A 206 12.83 -0.83 -16.92
CA ARG A 206 11.57 -1.49 -17.31
C ARG A 206 10.95 -2.30 -16.18
N GLN A 207 11.78 -2.94 -15.37
CA GLN A 207 11.29 -3.71 -14.23
C GLN A 207 10.43 -2.81 -13.32
N TYR A 208 10.98 -1.68 -12.87
CA TYR A 208 10.25 -0.77 -11.99
C TYR A 208 9.11 -0.04 -12.70
N ARG A 209 9.24 0.26 -14.00
CA ARG A 209 8.12 0.85 -14.74
C ARG A 209 6.93 -0.12 -14.83
N ASN A 210 7.17 -1.39 -15.13
CA ASN A 210 6.12 -2.40 -15.12
C ASN A 210 5.47 -2.55 -13.73
N GLU A 211 6.28 -2.54 -12.68
CA GLU A 211 5.77 -2.59 -11.31
C GLU A 211 4.89 -1.37 -10.96
N CYS A 212 5.28 -0.18 -11.44
CA CYS A 212 4.47 1.02 -11.32
C CYS A 212 3.14 0.90 -12.07
N ASP A 213 3.14 0.35 -13.30
CA ASP A 213 1.92 0.12 -14.09
C ASP A 213 0.98 -0.85 -13.38
N GLU A 214 1.51 -1.90 -12.74
CA GLU A 214 0.72 -2.84 -11.93
C GLU A 214 0.13 -2.16 -10.67
N LEU A 215 0.91 -1.29 -10.01
CA LEU A 215 0.44 -0.48 -8.89
C LEU A 215 -0.68 0.48 -9.32
N GLU A 216 -0.53 1.17 -10.45
CA GLU A 216 -1.56 2.05 -11.00
C GLU A 216 -2.87 1.28 -11.25
N ALA A 217 -2.79 0.09 -11.85
CA ALA A 217 -3.95 -0.78 -12.07
C ALA A 217 -4.58 -1.25 -10.75
N LEU A 218 -3.76 -1.62 -9.75
CA LEU A 218 -4.21 -2.04 -8.43
C LEU A 218 -5.01 -0.91 -7.73
N PHE A 219 -4.46 0.31 -7.72
CA PHE A 219 -5.12 1.47 -7.11
C PHE A 219 -6.38 1.85 -7.86
N GLN A 220 -6.34 1.90 -9.20
CA GLN A 220 -7.52 2.19 -10.01
C GLN A 220 -8.66 1.20 -9.72
N ALA A 221 -8.37 -0.09 -9.68
CA ALA A 221 -9.36 -1.11 -9.38
C ALA A 221 -9.88 -0.99 -7.93
N GLY A 222 -9.00 -0.84 -6.95
CA GLY A 222 -9.35 -0.74 -5.54
C GLY A 222 -10.19 0.48 -5.19
N MET A 223 -9.85 1.66 -5.71
CA MET A 223 -10.62 2.90 -5.52
C MET A 223 -12.04 2.80 -6.11
N GLN A 224 -12.21 2.05 -7.19
CA GLN A 224 -13.50 1.85 -7.85
C GLN A 224 -14.27 0.62 -7.34
N GLY A 225 -13.65 -0.21 -6.48
CA GLY A 225 -14.24 -1.46 -6.02
C GLY A 225 -14.42 -2.51 -7.14
N LEU A 226 -13.56 -2.46 -8.17
CA LEU A 226 -13.57 -3.37 -9.30
C LEU A 226 -12.54 -4.48 -9.11
N ALA A 227 -12.75 -5.60 -9.80
CA ALA A 227 -11.72 -6.62 -9.91
C ALA A 227 -10.56 -6.14 -10.81
N LEU A 228 -9.34 -6.64 -10.55
CA LEU A 228 -8.13 -6.29 -11.31
C LEU A 228 -8.25 -6.54 -12.83
N ASN A 229 -9.16 -7.42 -13.25
CA ASN A 229 -9.48 -7.68 -14.67
C ASN A 229 -10.55 -6.74 -15.24
N GLY A 230 -10.95 -5.70 -14.51
CA GLY A 230 -11.97 -4.73 -14.92
C GLY A 230 -13.42 -5.25 -14.86
N GLN A 231 -13.66 -6.45 -14.33
CA GLN A 231 -15.01 -6.97 -14.13
C GLN A 231 -15.56 -6.50 -12.79
N ALA A 232 -16.75 -5.90 -12.80
CA ALA A 232 -17.48 -5.61 -11.59
C ALA A 232 -17.81 -6.94 -10.86
N VAL A 233 -17.33 -7.11 -9.64
CA VAL A 233 -17.72 -8.26 -8.83
C VAL A 233 -19.17 -8.04 -8.42
N GLN A 234 -20.06 -8.91 -8.88
CA GLN A 234 -21.39 -9.00 -8.29
C GLN A 234 -21.18 -9.41 -6.84
N GLN A 235 -21.31 -8.45 -5.92
CA GLN A 235 -21.38 -8.77 -4.50
C GLN A 235 -22.48 -9.80 -4.34
N PRO A 236 -22.26 -10.94 -3.64
CA PRO A 236 -23.36 -11.75 -3.21
C PRO A 236 -24.24 -10.81 -2.36
N ILE A 237 -25.46 -10.57 -2.82
CA ILE A 237 -26.46 -9.80 -2.08
C ILE A 237 -26.59 -10.50 -0.75
N ALA A 238 -26.00 -9.94 0.31
CA ALA A 238 -26.29 -10.40 1.66
C ALA A 238 -27.81 -10.30 1.80
N PRO A 239 -28.50 -11.33 2.26
CA PRO A 239 -29.92 -11.24 2.43
C PRO A 239 -30.21 -10.07 3.38
N VAL A 240 -30.83 -9.03 2.84
CA VAL A 240 -31.34 -7.91 3.62
C VAL A 240 -32.24 -8.54 4.67
N ALA A 241 -31.86 -8.39 5.93
CA ALA A 241 -32.74 -8.77 7.03
C ALA A 241 -34.02 -7.93 6.88
N ALA A 242 -35.02 -8.52 6.25
CA ALA A 242 -36.34 -7.94 6.15
C ALA A 242 -36.86 -7.78 7.59
N ALA A 243 -37.25 -6.53 7.92
CA ALA A 243 -37.94 -6.24 9.14
C ALA A 243 -39.12 -7.21 9.28
N ALA A 244 -39.18 -7.91 10.41
CA ALA A 244 -40.22 -8.89 10.71
C ALA A 244 -41.57 -8.25 10.78
N GLU A 245 -42.42 -8.49 9.79
CA GLU A 245 -43.87 -8.37 9.96
C GLU A 245 -44.43 -9.62 10.63
N PRO A 246 -45.48 -9.55 11.46
CA PRO A 246 -45.95 -10.67 12.26
C PRO A 246 -46.60 -11.76 11.40
N VAL A 247 -46.07 -12.98 11.52
CA VAL A 247 -46.50 -14.16 10.77
C VAL A 247 -47.78 -14.74 11.37
N PRO A 248 -48.79 -15.11 10.56
CA PRO A 248 -49.87 -15.99 10.99
C PRO A 248 -49.34 -17.44 11.02
N ALA A 249 -49.86 -18.21 11.97
CA ALA A 249 -49.43 -19.57 12.36
C ALA A 249 -49.33 -20.56 11.20
N ALA A 250 -48.25 -21.37 11.24
CA ALA A 250 -47.84 -22.34 10.24
C ALA A 250 -48.71 -23.61 10.23
N ALA A 251 -49.00 -24.12 9.01
CA ALA A 251 -49.44 -25.46 8.75
C ALA A 251 -48.23 -26.42 8.73
N PRO A 252 -48.36 -27.71 9.09
CA PRO A 252 -47.23 -28.63 9.28
C PRO A 252 -46.52 -28.98 7.96
N ALA A 253 -45.19 -28.94 7.98
CA ALA A 253 -44.30 -29.23 6.89
C ALA A 253 -44.33 -30.74 6.48
N ALA A 254 -44.38 -30.97 5.16
CA ALA A 254 -44.19 -32.29 4.59
C ALA A 254 -42.71 -32.76 4.73
N PRO A 255 -42.44 -34.11 4.86
CA PRO A 255 -41.10 -34.60 5.08
C PRO A 255 -40.16 -34.31 3.91
N ALA A 256 -38.98 -33.79 4.21
CA ALA A 256 -37.93 -33.51 3.23
C ALA A 256 -37.39 -34.85 2.66
N GLY A 257 -37.39 -34.99 1.34
CA GLY A 257 -36.80 -36.11 0.60
C GLY A 257 -35.27 -36.20 0.77
N PRO A 258 -34.66 -37.30 0.34
CA PRO A 258 -33.22 -37.52 0.50
C PRO A 258 -32.38 -36.45 -0.22
N LYS A 259 -31.34 -35.95 0.45
CA LYS A 259 -30.42 -34.92 -0.06
C LYS A 259 -29.52 -35.38 -1.21
N PHE A 260 -29.40 -36.70 -1.40
CA PHE A 260 -28.61 -37.34 -2.46
C PHE A 260 -29.37 -38.51 -3.07
N CYS A 261 -29.18 -38.74 -4.36
CA CYS A 261 -29.76 -39.87 -5.07
C CYS A 261 -29.13 -41.20 -4.56
N PRO A 262 -29.93 -42.17 -4.06
CA PRO A 262 -29.40 -43.43 -3.57
C PRO A 262 -28.81 -44.32 -4.66
N ASN A 263 -29.09 -44.04 -5.93
CA ASN A 263 -28.60 -44.84 -7.04
C ASN A 263 -27.28 -44.32 -7.64
N CYS A 264 -27.07 -43.00 -7.75
CA CYS A 264 -25.88 -42.45 -8.38
C CYS A 264 -25.09 -41.45 -7.50
N GLY A 265 -25.54 -41.16 -6.28
CA GLY A 265 -24.87 -40.26 -5.33
C GLY A 265 -24.93 -38.77 -5.69
N ALA A 266 -25.59 -38.36 -6.79
CA ALA A 266 -25.72 -36.96 -7.17
C ALA A 266 -26.65 -36.20 -6.20
N PRO A 267 -26.42 -34.88 -5.98
CA PRO A 267 -27.32 -34.04 -5.17
C PRO A 267 -28.75 -34.11 -5.71
N ALA A 268 -29.72 -34.19 -4.79
CA ALA A 268 -31.13 -34.26 -5.14
C ALA A 268 -31.85 -32.99 -4.70
N ASP A 269 -32.42 -32.24 -5.68
CA ASP A 269 -33.08 -30.94 -5.49
C ASP A 269 -34.54 -31.07 -5.03
N GLY A 270 -34.90 -32.17 -4.36
CA GLY A 270 -36.25 -32.38 -3.84
C GLY A 270 -37.30 -32.77 -4.91
N GLY A 271 -36.86 -33.02 -6.15
CA GLY A 271 -37.70 -33.52 -7.24
C GLY A 271 -38.06 -35.00 -7.08
N LYS A 272 -39.13 -35.48 -7.74
CA LYS A 272 -39.55 -36.88 -7.68
C LYS A 272 -38.60 -37.84 -8.40
N PHE A 273 -37.69 -37.31 -9.24
CA PHE A 273 -36.70 -38.09 -10.02
C PHE A 273 -35.35 -37.39 -10.00
N CYS A 274 -34.28 -38.20 -9.95
CA CYS A 274 -32.90 -37.68 -10.05
C CYS A 274 -32.63 -37.16 -11.47
N GLN A 275 -32.15 -35.91 -11.56
CA GLN A 275 -31.85 -35.27 -12.84
C GLN A 275 -30.62 -35.87 -13.55
N SER A 276 -29.74 -36.54 -12.79
CA SER A 276 -28.50 -37.09 -13.34
C SER A 276 -28.68 -38.53 -13.87
N CYS A 277 -29.54 -39.37 -13.23
CA CYS A 277 -29.70 -40.77 -13.63
C CYS A 277 -31.14 -41.23 -13.86
N GLY A 278 -32.13 -40.35 -13.71
CA GLY A 278 -33.56 -40.65 -13.92
C GLY A 278 -34.22 -41.54 -12.85
N SER A 279 -33.50 -41.93 -11.78
CA SER A 279 -34.06 -42.80 -10.73
C SER A 279 -35.05 -42.04 -9.88
N LYS A 280 -36.12 -42.69 -9.43
CA LYS A 280 -37.14 -42.17 -8.54
C LYS A 280 -36.55 -41.93 -7.15
N LEU A 281 -36.76 -40.71 -6.57
CA LEU A 281 -36.19 -40.27 -5.30
C LEU A 281 -37.14 -40.35 -4.10
N ALA A 282 -38.39 -40.69 -4.33
CA ALA A 282 -39.42 -40.82 -3.29
C ALA A 282 -40.15 -42.15 -3.45
#